data_81870d4bdd4fc0d974fd1484a8ab6111
#
_entry.id   81870d4bdd4fc0d974fd1484a8ab6111
#
_cell.length_a   1.000
_cell.length_b   1.000
_cell.length_c   1.000
_cell.angle_alpha   90.00
_cell.angle_beta   90.00
_cell.angle_gamma   90.00
#
_symmetry.space_group_name_H-M   'P 1'
#
loop_
_entity.id
_entity.type
_entity.pdbx_description
1 polymer ?
#
loop_
_entity_poly.entity_id
_entity_poly.type
_entity_poly.pdbx_seq_one_letter_code
_entity_poly.pdbx_strand_id
1 'polypeptide(L)'
;MIATATPERAIGSLLVFSDDWGRHPSSCQHLVRNLLDRYPVLWVNTIGTRAPHFDLQTVKRVSEKLCQWSSARLFTKGKRISRASDSETAVHPNLTVINPGMWPWFSSGSDRKLNRWLLSSQLKPVIAKLPQPVIGLTTLPITADLPDAMLVDRWVYYCVDDFSQWPGLDRDTLRRMDRTMIHRADSLLAVSETLQEMIASEGRSSELLTHGVDVDFWNYSSGTKKNSQLPAVPAPTIVFWGVIDRRMDAALLRQLSLDMKDGTILLIGPQQDPDPAILGLANVRTMPPQPLASLPGIAQQASVLVMPYADLPVTRAMQPLKLKEYLATGKPVVVSRLPSTEAWRDCLDVAATPAEFSQLVRTRMQHGIPESQLTARNRLGRESWKSKAGILEDVLRGIRS
;
A
#
# COMPACT_ATOMS: atom_id res chain seq x y z
N MET A 1 21.83 -10.89 32.89
CA MET A 1 21.57 -9.45 32.64
C MET A 1 20.07 -9.27 32.47
N ILE A 2 19.42 -8.60 33.42
CA ILE A 2 17.99 -8.31 33.38
C ILE A 2 17.85 -7.15 32.37
N ALA A 3 17.18 -7.42 31.25
CA ALA A 3 16.84 -6.36 30.29
C ALA A 3 15.94 -5.35 31.02
N THR A 4 16.45 -4.16 31.28
CA THR A 4 15.66 -3.05 31.79
C THR A 4 14.62 -2.70 30.73
N ALA A 5 13.34 -2.98 31.03
CA ALA A 5 12.23 -2.59 30.18
C ALA A 5 12.31 -1.07 29.95
N THR A 6 12.40 -0.66 28.71
CA THR A 6 12.35 0.76 28.34
C THR A 6 11.01 1.31 28.84
N PRO A 7 10.99 2.44 29.57
CA PRO A 7 9.75 2.97 30.11
C PRO A 7 8.77 3.29 28.97
N GLU A 8 7.55 2.78 29.10
CA GLU A 8 6.45 3.02 28.17
C GLU A 8 6.22 4.54 28.02
N ARG A 9 6.30 5.06 26.80
CA ARG A 9 6.11 6.48 26.52
C ARG A 9 4.66 6.75 26.13
N ALA A 10 4.09 7.79 26.70
CA ALA A 10 2.74 8.22 26.35
C ALA A 10 2.63 8.64 24.87
N ILE A 11 1.46 8.47 24.29
CA ILE A 11 1.08 9.04 22.98
C ILE A 11 -0.11 9.98 23.24
N GLY A 12 0.06 11.27 22.97
CA GLY A 12 -1.03 12.23 23.02
C GLY A 12 -1.81 12.28 21.71
N SER A 13 -1.08 12.29 20.60
CA SER A 13 -1.66 12.29 19.25
C SER A 13 -0.66 11.78 18.21
N LEU A 14 -1.19 11.48 17.00
CA LEU A 14 -0.40 11.04 15.85
C LEU A 14 -0.43 12.11 14.74
N LEU A 15 0.74 12.41 14.19
CA LEU A 15 0.92 13.15 12.94
C LEU A 15 1.35 12.16 11.86
N VAL A 16 0.50 11.91 10.87
CA VAL A 16 0.73 10.86 9.88
C VAL A 16 0.93 11.44 8.48
N PHE A 17 2.03 11.07 7.82
CA PHE A 17 2.30 11.36 6.42
C PHE A 17 2.30 10.05 5.63
N SER A 18 1.33 9.90 4.74
CA SER A 18 1.20 8.74 3.88
C SER A 18 0.45 9.13 2.59
N ASP A 19 -0.04 8.14 1.86
CA ASP A 19 -0.90 8.32 0.70
C ASP A 19 -2.22 9.02 1.05
N ASP A 20 -2.93 9.52 0.03
CA ASP A 20 -4.19 10.24 0.19
C ASP A 20 -5.23 9.39 0.92
N TRP A 21 -5.73 9.90 2.07
CA TRP A 21 -6.74 9.20 2.87
C TRP A 21 -8.01 8.92 2.08
N GLY A 22 -8.43 7.65 2.08
CA GLY A 22 -9.69 7.21 1.45
C GLY A 22 -9.61 7.02 -0.07
N ARG A 23 -8.49 7.38 -0.73
CA ARG A 23 -8.35 7.22 -2.18
C ARG A 23 -8.14 5.77 -2.60
N HIS A 24 -7.22 5.09 -1.95
CA HIS A 24 -6.92 3.67 -2.15
C HIS A 24 -6.63 3.04 -0.79
N PRO A 25 -7.05 1.79 -0.54
CA PRO A 25 -6.66 1.08 0.67
C PRO A 25 -5.13 0.94 0.73
N SER A 26 -4.52 1.38 1.81
CA SER A 26 -3.09 1.17 2.08
C SER A 26 -2.88 0.59 3.47
N SER A 27 -1.73 -0.02 3.68
CA SER A 27 -1.39 -0.58 4.99
C SER A 27 -1.44 0.46 6.10
N CYS A 28 -0.90 1.65 5.85
CA CYS A 28 -0.89 2.72 6.83
C CYS A 28 -2.32 3.15 7.22
N GLN A 29 -3.23 3.28 6.24
CA GLN A 29 -4.64 3.59 6.52
C GLN A 29 -5.32 2.50 7.35
N HIS A 30 -5.12 1.23 7.01
CA HIS A 30 -5.67 0.11 7.79
C HIS A 30 -5.15 0.09 9.21
N LEU A 31 -3.85 0.29 9.41
CA LEU A 31 -3.24 0.34 10.74
C LEU A 31 -3.78 1.51 11.57
N VAL A 32 -3.77 2.72 11.00
CA VAL A 32 -4.22 3.93 11.69
C VAL A 32 -5.72 3.89 12.02
N ARG A 33 -6.57 3.31 11.15
CA ARG A 33 -7.99 3.11 11.47
C ARG A 33 -8.22 2.32 12.76
N ASN A 34 -7.37 1.34 13.05
CA ASN A 34 -7.43 0.56 14.29
C ASN A 34 -6.88 1.32 15.53
N LEU A 35 -6.31 2.50 15.35
CA LEU A 35 -5.80 3.37 16.42
C LEU A 35 -6.70 4.58 16.70
N LEU A 36 -7.66 4.88 15.81
CA LEU A 36 -8.49 6.08 15.89
C LEU A 36 -9.34 6.17 17.18
N ASP A 37 -9.79 5.04 17.72
CA ASP A 37 -10.56 5.04 18.98
C ASP A 37 -9.72 5.50 20.18
N ARG A 38 -8.39 5.42 20.07
CA ARG A 38 -7.46 5.68 21.18
C ARG A 38 -6.72 7.01 21.06
N TYR A 39 -6.44 7.44 19.82
CA TYR A 39 -5.59 8.61 19.56
C TYR A 39 -6.19 9.56 18.55
N PRO A 40 -6.14 10.88 18.82
CA PRO A 40 -6.35 11.89 17.78
C PRO A 40 -5.27 11.76 16.71
N VAL A 41 -5.68 11.78 15.45
CA VAL A 41 -4.82 11.64 14.28
C VAL A 41 -4.96 12.85 13.37
N LEU A 42 -3.85 13.51 13.08
CA LEU A 42 -3.71 14.49 12.02
C LEU A 42 -3.06 13.78 10.81
N TRP A 43 -3.88 13.45 9.81
CA TRP A 43 -3.44 12.84 8.57
C TRP A 43 -3.13 13.91 7.53
N VAL A 44 -1.92 13.86 6.99
CA VAL A 44 -1.42 14.83 6.02
C VAL A 44 -1.29 14.17 4.65
N ASN A 45 -2.18 14.52 3.73
CA ASN A 45 -2.03 14.15 2.34
C ASN A 45 -0.88 14.96 1.71
N THR A 46 0.00 14.29 0.98
CA THR A 46 1.18 14.93 0.38
C THR A 46 1.12 14.91 -1.14
N ILE A 47 2.09 15.54 -1.80
CA ILE A 47 2.36 15.27 -3.20
C ILE A 47 2.82 13.81 -3.32
N GLY A 48 2.43 13.14 -4.41
CA GLY A 48 2.92 11.79 -4.68
C GLY A 48 4.44 11.77 -4.92
N THR A 49 5.01 10.59 -4.89
CA THR A 49 6.44 10.35 -5.19
C THR A 49 6.80 10.52 -6.67
N ARG A 50 5.81 10.71 -7.56
CA ARG A 50 6.02 11.01 -8.98
C ARG A 50 6.09 12.51 -9.20
N ALA A 51 7.23 12.98 -9.69
CA ALA A 51 7.32 14.34 -10.20
C ALA A 51 6.35 14.53 -11.37
N PRO A 52 5.69 15.70 -11.51
CA PRO A 52 4.85 15.97 -12.66
C PRO A 52 5.69 15.92 -13.95
N HIS A 53 5.25 15.11 -14.92
CA HIS A 53 5.76 15.22 -16.29
C HIS A 53 5.06 16.37 -16.99
N PHE A 54 5.78 17.10 -17.86
CA PHE A 54 5.24 18.19 -18.65
C PHE A 54 4.38 17.63 -19.81
N ASP A 55 3.21 17.08 -19.49
CA ASP A 55 2.17 16.82 -20.47
C ASP A 55 0.97 17.75 -20.23
N LEU A 56 0.14 17.91 -21.26
CA LEU A 56 -1.03 18.81 -21.22
C LEU A 56 -2.01 18.47 -20.09
N GLN A 57 -2.09 17.20 -19.68
CA GLN A 57 -2.95 16.77 -18.56
C GLN A 57 -2.36 17.14 -17.20
N THR A 58 -1.04 17.10 -17.08
CA THR A 58 -0.32 17.50 -15.85
C THR A 58 -0.36 19.01 -15.67
N VAL A 59 -0.20 19.80 -16.75
CA VAL A 59 -0.36 21.26 -16.72
C VAL A 59 -1.76 21.64 -16.27
N LYS A 60 -2.80 20.95 -16.74
CA LYS A 60 -4.19 21.18 -16.30
C LYS A 60 -4.37 20.86 -14.81
N ARG A 61 -3.82 19.75 -14.31
CA ARG A 61 -3.89 19.38 -12.87
C ARG A 61 -3.10 20.33 -11.98
N VAL A 62 -1.95 20.81 -12.43
CA VAL A 62 -1.13 21.81 -11.72
C VAL A 62 -1.85 23.15 -11.70
N SER A 63 -2.45 23.58 -12.83
CA SER A 63 -3.23 24.81 -12.89
C SER A 63 -4.49 24.75 -12.01
N GLU A 64 -5.19 23.62 -11.99
CA GLU A 64 -6.34 23.39 -11.09
C GLU A 64 -5.93 23.44 -9.60
N LYS A 65 -4.78 22.84 -9.24
CA LYS A 65 -4.24 22.94 -7.87
C LYS A 65 -3.76 24.36 -7.55
N LEU A 66 -3.11 25.06 -8.48
CA LEU A 66 -2.70 26.45 -8.30
C LEU A 66 -3.91 27.40 -8.18
N CYS A 67 -4.97 27.18 -8.96
CA CYS A 67 -6.23 27.92 -8.82
C CYS A 67 -6.92 27.63 -7.47
N GLN A 68 -6.90 26.40 -7.00
CA GLN A 68 -7.37 26.05 -5.64
C GLN A 68 -6.54 26.75 -4.55
N TRP A 69 -5.22 26.92 -4.74
CA TRP A 69 -4.35 27.63 -3.80
C TRP A 69 -4.54 29.14 -3.84
N SER A 70 -4.77 29.74 -5.03
CA SER A 70 -5.04 31.18 -5.14
C SER A 70 -6.40 31.55 -4.56
N SER A 71 -7.42 30.72 -4.76
CA SER A 71 -8.75 30.94 -4.14
C SER A 71 -8.74 30.72 -2.62
N ALA A 72 -7.89 29.83 -2.08
CA ALA A 72 -7.72 29.67 -0.64
C ALA A 72 -7.03 30.86 0.04
N ARG A 73 -6.22 31.66 -0.68
CA ARG A 73 -5.59 32.88 -0.15
C ARG A 73 -6.54 34.10 -0.08
N LEU A 74 -7.61 34.11 -0.85
CA LEU A 74 -8.58 35.22 -0.90
C LEU A 74 -9.71 35.13 0.13
N PHE A 75 -9.83 34.02 0.85
CA PHE A 75 -10.84 33.85 1.91
C PHE A 75 -10.20 33.47 3.25
N THR A 76 -9.52 34.42 3.88
CA THR A 76 -9.25 34.42 5.31
C THR A 76 -10.50 34.81 6.08
N LYS A 77 -11.18 33.84 6.58
CA LYS A 77 -12.00 33.71 7.80
C LYS A 77 -13.10 32.67 7.59
N GLY A 78 -12.95 31.53 8.22
CA GLY A 78 -14.02 30.53 8.31
C GLY A 78 -13.65 29.18 7.73
N LYS A 79 -13.27 28.27 8.62
CA LYS A 79 -13.52 26.84 8.56
C LYS A 79 -13.82 26.27 7.15
N ARG A 80 -12.81 25.84 6.41
CA ARG A 80 -12.99 24.80 5.39
C ARG A 80 -12.08 23.62 5.71
N ILE A 81 -12.58 22.79 6.59
CA ILE A 81 -12.31 21.36 6.58
C ILE A 81 -12.89 20.88 5.27
N SER A 82 -12.05 20.57 4.27
CA SER A 82 -12.54 19.94 3.04
C SER A 82 -13.12 18.60 3.42
N ARG A 83 -14.44 18.48 3.39
CA ARG A 83 -15.11 17.19 3.40
C ARG A 83 -14.58 16.42 2.20
N ALA A 84 -14.07 15.21 2.47
CA ALA A 84 -13.71 14.25 1.44
C ALA A 84 -14.88 14.10 0.47
N SER A 85 -14.56 14.09 -0.83
CA SER A 85 -15.53 13.83 -1.89
C SER A 85 -16.21 12.47 -1.66
N ASP A 86 -17.52 12.53 -1.66
CA ASP A 86 -18.53 11.49 -1.85
C ASP A 86 -18.05 10.01 -1.88
N SER A 87 -17.74 9.47 -0.73
CA SER A 87 -17.96 8.06 -0.39
C SER A 87 -18.31 8.03 1.10
N GLU A 88 -19.40 7.34 1.44
CA GLU A 88 -20.01 7.17 2.76
C GLU A 88 -19.07 6.47 3.76
N THR A 89 -17.99 7.11 4.14
CA THR A 89 -17.22 6.72 5.33
C THR A 89 -17.47 7.79 6.38
N ALA A 90 -18.24 7.45 7.40
CA ALA A 90 -18.43 8.29 8.57
C ALA A 90 -17.06 8.82 9.04
N VAL A 91 -16.93 10.15 9.08
CA VAL A 91 -15.69 10.80 9.50
C VAL A 91 -15.51 10.50 10.99
N HIS A 92 -14.47 9.73 11.33
CA HIS A 92 -14.18 9.42 12.73
C HIS A 92 -13.85 10.72 13.49
N PRO A 93 -14.37 10.96 14.71
CA PRO A 93 -14.17 12.21 15.45
C PRO A 93 -12.70 12.51 15.74
N ASN A 94 -11.88 11.48 15.92
CA ASN A 94 -10.44 11.60 16.16
C ASN A 94 -9.59 11.71 14.89
N LEU A 95 -10.19 11.80 13.69
CA LEU A 95 -9.46 11.93 12.44
C LEU A 95 -9.62 13.33 11.84
N THR A 96 -8.51 14.01 11.65
CA THR A 96 -8.44 15.25 10.88
C THR A 96 -7.55 15.01 9.66
N VAL A 97 -8.08 15.20 8.46
CA VAL A 97 -7.33 15.08 7.20
C VAL A 97 -7.08 16.46 6.63
N ILE A 98 -5.84 16.75 6.27
CA ILE A 98 -5.44 18.03 5.70
C ILE A 98 -4.66 17.83 4.38
N ASN A 99 -4.83 18.80 3.48
CA ASN A 99 -4.15 18.87 2.19
C ASN A 99 -3.29 20.15 2.14
N PRO A 100 -2.06 20.13 2.68
CA PRO A 100 -1.22 21.32 2.68
C PRO A 100 -0.77 21.68 1.27
N GLY A 101 -0.54 22.96 1.03
CA GLY A 101 0.09 23.42 -0.18
C GLY A 101 1.55 22.96 -0.22
N MET A 102 1.93 22.24 -1.28
CA MET A 102 3.29 21.77 -1.50
C MET A 102 3.76 22.16 -2.92
N TRP A 103 5.06 22.39 -3.03
CA TRP A 103 5.71 22.50 -4.32
C TRP A 103 5.79 21.11 -4.98
N PRO A 104 5.41 20.95 -6.26
CA PRO A 104 5.24 19.62 -6.86
C PRO A 104 6.55 18.87 -7.14
N TRP A 105 7.71 19.51 -7.01
CA TRP A 105 9.02 18.89 -7.22
C TRP A 105 9.78 18.74 -5.90
N PHE A 106 10.71 17.78 -5.86
CA PHE A 106 11.55 17.49 -4.69
C PHE A 106 12.97 17.03 -5.08
N SER A 107 13.31 17.07 -6.37
CA SER A 107 14.59 16.55 -6.86
C SER A 107 15.78 17.43 -6.47
N SER A 108 15.61 18.76 -6.48
CA SER A 108 16.68 19.69 -6.09
C SER A 108 16.67 20.00 -4.60
N GLY A 109 17.82 20.43 -4.06
CA GLY A 109 17.92 20.92 -2.69
C GLY A 109 17.03 22.14 -2.42
N SER A 110 16.81 22.99 -3.44
CA SER A 110 15.94 24.16 -3.36
C SER A 110 14.47 23.77 -3.26
N ASP A 111 14.03 22.79 -4.05
CA ASP A 111 12.67 22.26 -4.00
C ASP A 111 12.36 21.68 -2.60
N ARG A 112 13.29 20.91 -2.05
CA ARG A 112 13.16 20.32 -0.72
C ARG A 112 13.11 21.37 0.39
N LYS A 113 13.97 22.40 0.32
CA LYS A 113 13.93 23.53 1.26
C LYS A 113 12.58 24.26 1.20
N LEU A 114 12.07 24.48 -0.01
CA LEU A 114 10.76 25.12 -0.22
C LEU A 114 9.64 24.26 0.36
N ASN A 115 9.61 22.95 0.09
CA ASN A 115 8.62 22.02 0.66
C ASN A 115 8.70 21.95 2.18
N ARG A 116 9.93 21.89 2.73
CA ARG A 116 10.13 21.95 4.18
C ARG A 116 9.53 23.22 4.79
N TRP A 117 9.76 24.37 4.18
CA TRP A 117 9.21 25.66 4.63
C TRP A 117 7.69 25.70 4.51
N LEU A 118 7.14 25.31 3.34
CA LEU A 118 5.70 25.28 3.09
C LEU A 118 4.96 24.39 4.10
N LEU A 119 5.45 23.16 4.31
CA LEU A 119 4.84 22.23 5.25
C LEU A 119 4.97 22.73 6.69
N SER A 120 6.16 23.17 7.10
CA SER A 120 6.38 23.66 8.46
C SER A 120 5.50 24.85 8.81
N SER A 121 5.38 25.82 7.90
CA SER A 121 4.58 27.04 8.14
C SER A 121 3.08 26.74 8.27
N GLN A 122 2.58 25.74 7.53
CA GLN A 122 1.16 25.36 7.56
C GLN A 122 0.83 24.41 8.71
N LEU A 123 1.74 23.50 9.07
CA LEU A 123 1.46 22.43 10.02
C LEU A 123 1.77 22.82 11.48
N LYS A 124 2.82 23.63 11.75
CA LYS A 124 3.18 24.03 13.12
C LYS A 124 2.00 24.59 13.93
N PRO A 125 1.16 25.52 13.41
CA PRO A 125 0.02 26.04 14.16
C PRO A 125 -1.07 25.00 14.46
N VAL A 126 -1.17 23.95 13.63
CA VAL A 126 -2.13 22.86 13.81
C VAL A 126 -1.59 21.87 14.82
N ILE A 127 -0.30 21.47 14.69
CA ILE A 127 0.39 20.54 15.60
C ILE A 127 0.41 21.09 17.03
N ALA A 128 0.65 22.38 17.21
CA ALA A 128 0.67 23.02 18.53
C ALA A 128 -0.66 22.90 19.31
N LYS A 129 -1.77 22.59 18.64
CA LYS A 129 -3.09 22.38 19.24
C LYS A 129 -3.41 20.92 19.51
N LEU A 130 -2.57 20.00 19.09
CA LEU A 130 -2.77 18.57 19.32
C LEU A 130 -2.40 18.20 20.76
N PRO A 131 -3.05 17.16 21.33
CA PRO A 131 -2.59 16.58 22.60
C PRO A 131 -1.14 16.11 22.51
N GLN A 132 -0.35 16.47 23.49
CA GLN A 132 1.07 16.13 23.58
C GLN A 132 1.29 14.84 24.39
N PRO A 133 2.34 14.05 24.15
CA PRO A 133 3.32 14.23 23.07
C PRO A 133 2.76 13.84 21.67
N VAL A 134 3.25 14.50 20.62
CA VAL A 134 2.92 14.20 19.24
C VAL A 134 3.93 13.23 18.63
N ILE A 135 3.48 12.10 18.14
CA ILE A 135 4.32 11.11 17.47
C ILE A 135 4.11 11.20 15.94
N GLY A 136 5.20 11.42 15.21
CA GLY A 136 5.21 11.43 13.74
C GLY A 136 5.33 10.02 13.19
N LEU A 137 4.43 9.64 12.30
CA LEU A 137 4.50 8.41 11.51
C LEU A 137 4.56 8.78 10.03
N THR A 138 5.53 8.26 9.32
CA THR A 138 5.60 8.46 7.88
C THR A 138 5.89 7.16 7.13
N THR A 139 5.28 7.01 5.95
CA THR A 139 5.60 5.95 4.99
C THR A 139 6.33 6.50 3.76
N LEU A 140 6.61 7.80 3.71
CA LEU A 140 7.07 8.50 2.52
C LEU A 140 8.47 9.09 2.72
N PRO A 141 9.46 8.69 1.90
CA PRO A 141 10.82 9.25 1.98
C PRO A 141 10.86 10.76 1.68
N ILE A 142 9.89 11.31 0.92
CA ILE A 142 9.83 12.75 0.63
C ILE A 142 9.64 13.64 1.86
N THR A 143 9.33 13.06 3.01
CA THR A 143 9.23 13.75 4.30
C THR A 143 10.56 13.81 5.08
N ALA A 144 11.65 13.31 4.53
CA ALA A 144 12.95 13.18 5.19
C ALA A 144 13.54 14.48 5.73
N ASP A 145 13.12 15.63 5.20
CA ASP A 145 13.57 16.96 5.68
C ASP A 145 12.69 17.55 6.79
N LEU A 146 11.63 16.83 7.25
CA LEU A 146 10.68 17.32 8.25
C LEU A 146 11.08 17.06 9.71
N PRO A 147 11.78 15.98 10.09
CA PRO A 147 12.03 15.68 11.50
C PRO A 147 12.59 16.87 12.30
N ASP A 148 13.59 17.57 11.77
CA ASP A 148 14.18 18.75 12.45
C ASP A 148 13.35 20.05 12.30
N ALA A 149 12.24 20.01 11.58
CA ALA A 149 11.45 21.18 11.22
C ALA A 149 10.08 21.23 11.89
N MET A 150 9.63 20.13 12.49
CA MET A 150 8.31 19.99 13.10
C MET A 150 8.40 19.90 14.62
N LEU A 151 7.32 20.30 15.30
CA LEU A 151 7.14 20.13 16.75
C LEU A 151 6.57 18.71 16.99
N VAL A 152 7.43 17.72 16.86
CA VAL A 152 7.10 16.30 16.99
C VAL A 152 8.12 15.69 17.94
N ASP A 153 7.64 14.96 18.94
CA ASP A 153 8.47 14.41 20.00
C ASP A 153 9.31 13.22 19.55
N ARG A 154 8.78 12.45 18.58
CA ARG A 154 9.44 11.29 18.02
C ARG A 154 8.93 10.96 16.64
N TRP A 155 9.81 10.43 15.77
CA TRP A 155 9.48 10.01 14.42
C TRP A 155 9.63 8.51 14.25
N VAL A 156 8.60 7.90 13.67
CA VAL A 156 8.58 6.50 13.23
C VAL A 156 8.51 6.48 11.71
N TYR A 157 9.46 5.83 11.08
CA TYR A 157 9.44 5.58 9.63
C TYR A 157 9.02 4.13 9.37
N TYR A 158 7.89 3.97 8.70
CA TYR A 158 7.42 2.67 8.21
C TYR A 158 7.75 2.54 6.73
N CYS A 159 8.86 1.86 6.44
CA CYS A 159 9.33 1.57 5.09
C CYS A 159 8.42 0.51 4.45
N VAL A 160 7.54 0.93 3.56
CA VAL A 160 6.53 0.07 2.91
C VAL A 160 6.92 -0.37 1.50
N ASP A 161 7.88 0.32 0.88
CA ASP A 161 8.38 0.06 -0.46
C ASP A 161 9.79 0.64 -0.65
N ASP A 162 10.57 0.03 -1.55
CA ASP A 162 11.77 0.68 -2.12
C ASP A 162 11.34 1.58 -3.29
N PHE A 163 10.94 2.81 -2.96
CA PHE A 163 10.52 3.78 -3.97
C PHE A 163 11.60 4.09 -5.01
N SER A 164 12.88 3.85 -4.70
CA SER A 164 13.98 4.05 -5.64
C SER A 164 13.98 3.04 -6.79
N GLN A 165 13.29 1.90 -6.64
CA GLN A 165 13.20 0.87 -7.66
C GLN A 165 11.92 0.95 -8.51
N TRP A 166 11.00 1.87 -8.16
CA TRP A 166 9.74 1.98 -8.89
C TRP A 166 9.94 2.58 -10.28
N PRO A 167 9.37 1.97 -11.32
CA PRO A 167 9.46 2.49 -12.68
C PRO A 167 8.93 3.92 -12.81
N GLY A 168 9.69 4.79 -13.46
CA GLY A 168 9.28 6.17 -13.72
C GLY A 168 9.42 7.14 -12.54
N LEU A 169 10.06 6.71 -11.42
CA LEU A 169 10.40 7.61 -10.31
C LEU A 169 11.87 8.06 -10.38
N ASP A 170 12.16 9.20 -9.74
CA ASP A 170 13.54 9.71 -9.60
C ASP A 170 14.30 8.87 -8.56
N ARG A 171 14.94 7.83 -9.09
CA ARG A 171 15.65 6.79 -8.31
C ARG A 171 16.65 7.38 -7.32
N ASP A 172 17.53 8.26 -7.80
CA ASP A 172 18.65 8.74 -7.00
C ASP A 172 18.19 9.71 -5.91
N THR A 173 17.21 10.54 -6.22
CA THR A 173 16.63 11.44 -5.23
C THR A 173 15.88 10.67 -4.16
N LEU A 174 15.03 9.72 -4.54
CA LEU A 174 14.27 8.92 -3.57
C LEU A 174 15.18 8.06 -2.70
N ARG A 175 16.23 7.47 -3.26
CA ARG A 175 17.23 6.73 -2.48
C ARG A 175 17.93 7.61 -1.44
N ARG A 176 18.37 8.83 -1.83
CA ARG A 176 18.98 9.77 -0.88
C ARG A 176 18.02 10.18 0.23
N MET A 177 16.75 10.43 -0.12
CA MET A 177 15.74 10.82 0.85
C MET A 177 15.39 9.67 1.79
N ASP A 178 15.28 8.45 1.28
CA ASP A 178 15.04 7.24 2.06
C ASP A 178 16.16 7.02 3.10
N ARG A 179 17.43 7.05 2.66
CA ARG A 179 18.59 7.00 3.57
C ARG A 179 18.54 8.08 4.63
N THR A 180 18.20 9.31 4.23
CA THR A 180 18.07 10.42 5.19
C THR A 180 16.98 10.13 6.21
N MET A 181 15.84 9.58 5.80
CA MET A 181 14.75 9.24 6.71
C MET A 181 15.12 8.09 7.64
N ILE A 182 15.80 7.05 7.14
CA ILE A 182 16.32 5.94 7.93
C ILE A 182 17.23 6.45 9.07
N HIS A 183 18.09 7.41 8.79
CA HIS A 183 19.02 7.95 9.81
C HIS A 183 18.37 8.97 10.76
N ARG A 184 17.27 9.64 10.37
CA ARG A 184 16.60 10.66 11.19
C ARG A 184 15.45 10.15 12.02
N ALA A 185 14.82 9.05 11.62
CA ALA A 185 13.75 8.47 12.39
C ALA A 185 14.27 7.83 13.69
N ASP A 186 13.52 7.99 14.78
CA ASP A 186 13.85 7.40 16.08
C ASP A 186 13.62 5.88 16.07
N SER A 187 12.57 5.42 15.39
CA SER A 187 12.26 4.00 15.22
C SER A 187 11.93 3.68 13.78
N LEU A 188 12.26 2.46 13.37
CA LEU A 188 12.10 2.00 11.99
C LEU A 188 11.24 0.73 11.94
N LEU A 189 10.33 0.70 10.99
CA LEU A 189 9.54 -0.46 10.62
C LEU A 189 9.79 -0.80 9.17
N ALA A 190 9.86 -2.07 8.84
CA ALA A 190 9.92 -2.56 7.47
C ALA A 190 8.77 -3.52 7.19
N VAL A 191 8.20 -3.44 5.98
CA VAL A 191 7.09 -4.32 5.60
C VAL A 191 7.55 -5.70 5.17
N SER A 192 8.82 -5.86 4.82
CA SER A 192 9.43 -7.11 4.35
C SER A 192 10.83 -7.29 4.89
N GLU A 193 11.30 -8.54 4.91
CA GLU A 193 12.66 -8.88 5.30
C GLU A 193 13.70 -8.24 4.36
N THR A 194 13.41 -8.15 3.06
CA THR A 194 14.28 -7.46 2.08
C THR A 194 14.47 -5.99 2.44
N LEU A 195 13.42 -5.29 2.90
CA LEU A 195 13.53 -3.90 3.35
C LEU A 195 14.23 -3.81 4.72
N GLN A 196 14.07 -4.80 5.60
CA GLN A 196 14.87 -4.87 6.83
C GLN A 196 16.38 -5.00 6.53
N GLU A 197 16.74 -5.86 5.58
CA GLU A 197 18.13 -6.02 5.11
C GLU A 197 18.67 -4.71 4.52
N MET A 198 17.86 -4.01 3.74
CA MET A 198 18.21 -2.69 3.20
C MET A 198 18.48 -1.69 4.33
N ILE A 199 17.59 -1.60 5.34
CA ILE A 199 17.78 -0.73 6.52
C ILE A 199 19.02 -1.15 7.32
N ALA A 200 19.24 -2.44 7.49
CA ALA A 200 20.42 -2.99 8.18
C ALA A 200 21.72 -2.63 7.46
N SER A 201 21.73 -2.59 6.13
CA SER A 201 22.89 -2.15 5.33
C SER A 201 23.26 -0.67 5.55
N GLU A 202 22.31 0.15 6.04
CA GLU A 202 22.55 1.54 6.47
C GLU A 202 22.96 1.63 7.96
N GLY A 203 23.24 0.49 8.63
CA GLY A 203 23.67 0.45 10.02
C GLY A 203 22.56 0.67 11.04
N ARG A 204 21.29 0.51 10.67
CA ARG A 204 20.13 0.68 11.56
C ARG A 204 19.33 -0.61 11.67
N SER A 205 18.72 -0.84 12.82
CA SER A 205 17.75 -1.92 13.03
C SER A 205 16.33 -1.46 12.74
N SER A 206 15.46 -2.41 12.36
CA SER A 206 14.03 -2.15 12.19
C SER A 206 13.19 -3.35 12.63
N GLU A 207 11.98 -3.10 13.11
CA GLU A 207 10.98 -4.15 13.37
C GLU A 207 10.26 -4.55 12.08
N LEU A 208 9.94 -5.84 11.96
CA LEU A 208 9.15 -6.35 10.83
C LEU A 208 7.66 -6.13 11.09
N LEU A 209 7.01 -5.32 10.26
CA LEU A 209 5.57 -5.10 10.30
C LEU A 209 4.96 -5.41 8.93
N THR A 210 4.68 -6.69 8.67
CA THR A 210 4.03 -7.12 7.42
C THR A 210 2.57 -6.66 7.37
N HIS A 211 2.00 -6.61 6.17
CA HIS A 211 0.60 -6.24 5.99
C HIS A 211 -0.35 -7.18 6.74
N GLY A 212 -1.47 -6.62 7.19
CA GLY A 212 -2.57 -7.37 7.75
C GLY A 212 -3.59 -7.80 6.69
N VAL A 213 -4.63 -8.48 7.14
CA VAL A 213 -5.80 -8.86 6.35
C VAL A 213 -7.06 -8.85 7.21
N ASP A 214 -8.20 -8.51 6.63
CA ASP A 214 -9.51 -8.67 7.22
C ASP A 214 -10.12 -9.98 6.70
N VAL A 215 -9.92 -11.08 7.44
CA VAL A 215 -10.34 -12.41 7.01
C VAL A 215 -11.86 -12.49 6.86
N ASP A 216 -12.61 -11.85 7.75
CA ASP A 216 -14.08 -11.88 7.73
C ASP A 216 -14.64 -11.13 6.53
N PHE A 217 -14.02 -10.00 6.17
CA PHE A 217 -14.38 -9.24 4.97
C PHE A 217 -14.15 -10.04 3.68
N TRP A 218 -13.04 -10.79 3.60
CA TRP A 218 -12.67 -11.55 2.40
C TRP A 218 -13.34 -12.91 2.33
N ASN A 219 -13.69 -13.52 3.48
CA ASN A 219 -14.40 -14.79 3.55
C ASN A 219 -15.90 -14.57 3.28
N TYR A 220 -16.28 -14.66 2.02
CA TYR A 220 -17.63 -14.39 1.53
C TYR A 220 -18.60 -15.53 1.88
N SER A 221 -18.69 -15.91 3.14
CA SER A 221 -19.48 -17.09 3.56
C SER A 221 -20.96 -16.82 3.80
N SER A 222 -21.49 -15.63 3.70
CA SER A 222 -22.91 -15.43 4.02
C SER A 222 -23.56 -14.17 3.41
N GLY A 223 -24.50 -14.40 2.51
CA GLY A 223 -25.82 -13.75 2.50
C GLY A 223 -25.95 -12.31 2.06
N THR A 224 -24.91 -11.53 1.94
CA THR A 224 -25.00 -10.20 1.36
C THR A 224 -24.83 -10.27 -0.16
N LYS A 225 -25.97 -10.39 -0.86
CA LYS A 225 -26.06 -10.17 -2.31
C LYS A 225 -25.63 -8.73 -2.62
N LYS A 226 -24.34 -8.44 -2.65
CA LYS A 226 -23.85 -7.24 -3.30
C LYS A 226 -23.64 -7.57 -4.78
N ASN A 227 -24.22 -6.77 -5.65
CA ASN A 227 -24.21 -6.85 -7.11
C ASN A 227 -22.81 -6.72 -7.72
N SER A 228 -21.89 -7.63 -7.41
CA SER A 228 -20.60 -7.71 -8.06
C SER A 228 -20.64 -8.89 -9.03
N GLN A 229 -21.10 -8.63 -10.24
CA GLN A 229 -21.03 -9.61 -11.32
C GLN A 229 -19.77 -9.34 -12.12
N LEU A 230 -19.00 -10.41 -12.37
CA LEU A 230 -18.03 -10.38 -13.44
C LEU A 230 -18.79 -10.11 -14.77
N PRO A 231 -18.14 -9.41 -15.73
CA PRO A 231 -18.69 -9.34 -17.06
C PRO A 231 -18.92 -10.77 -17.57
N ALA A 232 -19.90 -10.96 -18.45
CA ALA A 232 -20.13 -12.23 -19.11
C ALA A 232 -18.90 -12.56 -19.97
N VAL A 233 -17.96 -13.33 -19.41
CA VAL A 233 -16.74 -13.78 -20.08
C VAL A 233 -16.71 -15.30 -20.11
N PRO A 234 -16.06 -15.91 -21.13
CA PRO A 234 -15.89 -17.35 -21.18
C PRO A 234 -15.25 -17.91 -19.91
N ALA A 235 -15.88 -18.94 -19.34
CA ALA A 235 -15.31 -19.70 -18.23
C ALA A 235 -14.37 -20.79 -18.77
N PRO A 236 -13.37 -21.21 -17.96
CA PRO A 236 -13.05 -20.80 -16.61
C PRO A 236 -12.43 -19.40 -16.54
N THR A 237 -12.58 -18.70 -15.42
CA THR A 237 -12.05 -17.34 -15.25
C THR A 237 -10.89 -17.33 -14.27
N ILE A 238 -9.73 -16.89 -14.74
CA ILE A 238 -8.52 -16.65 -13.94
C ILE A 238 -8.44 -15.17 -13.63
N VAL A 239 -8.34 -14.80 -12.36
CA VAL A 239 -8.47 -13.39 -11.97
C VAL A 239 -7.22 -12.87 -11.26
N PHE A 240 -6.82 -11.67 -11.66
CA PHE A 240 -5.88 -10.80 -10.96
C PHE A 240 -6.55 -9.45 -10.69
N TRP A 241 -6.35 -8.87 -9.51
CA TRP A 241 -6.67 -7.46 -9.28
C TRP A 241 -5.47 -6.68 -8.75
N GLY A 242 -5.33 -5.44 -9.18
CA GLY A 242 -4.23 -4.52 -8.81
C GLY A 242 -3.79 -3.67 -9.99
N VAL A 243 -2.69 -2.95 -9.81
CA VAL A 243 -2.11 -2.16 -10.91
C VAL A 243 -1.55 -3.10 -11.97
N ILE A 244 -1.96 -2.87 -13.21
CA ILE A 244 -1.49 -3.59 -14.40
C ILE A 244 -0.34 -2.76 -14.99
N ASP A 245 0.89 -3.16 -14.74
CA ASP A 245 2.09 -2.42 -15.11
C ASP A 245 3.28 -3.34 -15.46
N ARG A 246 4.47 -2.76 -15.64
CA ARG A 246 5.71 -3.47 -15.99
C ARG A 246 6.19 -4.49 -14.96
N ARG A 247 5.59 -4.55 -13.78
CA ARG A 247 5.88 -5.58 -12.78
C ARG A 247 5.22 -6.93 -13.10
N MET A 248 4.27 -6.97 -14.04
CA MET A 248 3.68 -8.24 -14.48
C MET A 248 4.64 -8.99 -15.40
N ASP A 249 4.74 -10.29 -15.23
CA ASP A 249 5.54 -11.17 -16.08
C ASP A 249 4.75 -11.59 -17.32
N ALA A 250 5.15 -11.05 -18.46
CA ALA A 250 4.51 -11.34 -19.74
C ALA A 250 4.73 -12.81 -20.17
N ALA A 251 5.83 -13.45 -19.77
CA ALA A 251 6.10 -14.84 -20.13
C ALA A 251 5.15 -15.81 -19.40
N LEU A 252 4.87 -15.56 -18.11
CA LEU A 252 3.91 -16.35 -17.33
C LEU A 252 2.51 -16.27 -17.96
N LEU A 253 2.05 -15.06 -18.27
CA LEU A 253 0.73 -14.84 -18.85
C LEU A 253 0.63 -15.37 -20.28
N ARG A 254 1.67 -15.23 -21.08
CA ARG A 254 1.73 -15.78 -22.44
C ARG A 254 1.61 -17.30 -22.42
N GLN A 255 2.41 -17.99 -21.57
CA GLN A 255 2.36 -19.44 -21.48
C GLN A 255 0.98 -19.92 -21.02
N LEU A 256 0.42 -19.27 -19.98
CA LEU A 256 -0.93 -19.60 -19.53
C LEU A 256 -1.97 -19.39 -20.63
N SER A 257 -1.88 -18.28 -21.39
CA SER A 257 -2.77 -17.97 -22.50
C SER A 257 -2.71 -19.02 -23.62
N LEU A 258 -1.51 -19.53 -23.94
CA LEU A 258 -1.32 -20.57 -24.96
C LEU A 258 -1.89 -21.93 -24.52
N ASP A 259 -1.71 -22.28 -23.25
CA ASP A 259 -2.12 -23.59 -22.72
C ASP A 259 -3.61 -23.65 -22.35
N MET A 260 -4.23 -22.48 -22.15
CA MET A 260 -5.64 -22.33 -21.80
C MET A 260 -6.43 -21.83 -23.02
N LYS A 261 -6.84 -22.77 -23.89
CA LYS A 261 -7.56 -22.43 -25.12
C LYS A 261 -8.96 -21.87 -24.85
N ASP A 262 -9.63 -22.39 -23.81
CA ASP A 262 -10.95 -21.95 -23.38
C ASP A 262 -10.83 -21.18 -22.06
N GLY A 263 -11.67 -20.15 -21.89
CA GLY A 263 -11.69 -19.34 -20.67
C GLY A 263 -11.06 -17.96 -20.82
N THR A 264 -10.97 -17.25 -19.70
CA THR A 264 -10.55 -15.84 -19.66
C THR A 264 -9.52 -15.60 -18.56
N ILE A 265 -8.46 -14.87 -18.88
CA ILE A 265 -7.53 -14.25 -17.92
C ILE A 265 -7.99 -12.81 -17.74
N LEU A 266 -8.61 -12.52 -16.60
CA LEU A 266 -9.20 -11.23 -16.30
C LEU A 266 -8.29 -10.42 -15.38
N LEU A 267 -7.79 -9.29 -15.89
CA LEU A 267 -6.94 -8.35 -15.17
C LEU A 267 -7.77 -7.13 -14.75
N ILE A 268 -7.94 -6.92 -13.44
CA ILE A 268 -8.80 -5.87 -12.88
C ILE A 268 -7.94 -4.79 -12.24
N GLY A 269 -8.02 -3.57 -12.74
CA GLY A 269 -7.33 -2.44 -12.12
C GLY A 269 -6.87 -1.35 -13.08
N PRO A 270 -6.20 -0.33 -12.54
CA PRO A 270 -5.66 0.74 -13.37
C PRO A 270 -4.48 0.22 -14.20
N GLN A 271 -4.45 0.63 -15.46
CA GLN A 271 -3.32 0.37 -16.35
C GLN A 271 -2.31 1.51 -16.23
N GLN A 272 -1.07 1.17 -15.88
CA GLN A 272 0.04 2.12 -15.74
C GLN A 272 1.25 1.60 -16.53
N ASP A 273 1.30 1.92 -17.81
CA ASP A 273 2.35 1.44 -18.72
C ASP A 273 2.54 -0.10 -18.70
N PRO A 274 1.47 -0.89 -18.94
CA PRO A 274 1.56 -2.34 -19.02
C PRO A 274 2.38 -2.78 -20.23
N ASP A 275 2.93 -4.01 -20.16
CA ASP A 275 3.56 -4.60 -21.34
C ASP A 275 2.51 -4.85 -22.43
N PRO A 276 2.65 -4.28 -23.64
CA PRO A 276 1.70 -4.50 -24.74
C PRO A 276 1.52 -5.99 -25.11
N ALA A 277 2.55 -6.81 -24.90
CA ALA A 277 2.50 -8.25 -25.14
C ALA A 277 1.44 -8.95 -24.27
N ILE A 278 1.13 -8.44 -23.09
CA ILE A 278 0.08 -8.99 -22.21
C ILE A 278 -1.29 -8.62 -22.77
N LEU A 279 -1.47 -7.36 -23.16
CA LEU A 279 -2.77 -6.86 -23.64
C LEU A 279 -3.16 -7.42 -25.00
N GLY A 280 -2.18 -7.88 -25.80
CA GLY A 280 -2.39 -8.52 -27.10
C GLY A 280 -2.76 -10.00 -27.04
N LEU A 281 -2.79 -10.65 -25.87
CA LEU A 281 -3.15 -12.05 -25.73
C LEU A 281 -4.66 -12.27 -25.98
N ALA A 282 -5.01 -13.30 -26.76
CA ALA A 282 -6.38 -13.50 -27.27
C ALA A 282 -7.43 -13.69 -26.17
N ASN A 283 -7.08 -14.34 -25.06
CA ASN A 283 -7.97 -14.63 -23.93
C ASN A 283 -7.72 -13.75 -22.69
N VAL A 284 -6.86 -12.73 -22.79
CA VAL A 284 -6.72 -11.71 -21.76
C VAL A 284 -7.80 -10.63 -21.95
N ARG A 285 -8.43 -10.26 -20.85
CA ARG A 285 -9.39 -9.15 -20.80
C ARG A 285 -9.00 -8.23 -19.63
N THR A 286 -9.20 -6.94 -19.80
CA THR A 286 -8.98 -5.95 -18.75
C THR A 286 -10.30 -5.37 -18.28
N MET A 287 -10.36 -5.05 -16.99
CA MET A 287 -11.50 -4.40 -16.35
C MET A 287 -11.00 -3.19 -15.53
N PRO A 288 -11.70 -2.06 -15.52
CA PRO A 288 -11.30 -0.92 -14.71
C PRO A 288 -11.27 -1.27 -13.20
N PRO A 289 -10.64 -0.44 -12.36
CA PRO A 289 -10.63 -0.63 -10.91
C PRO A 289 -12.02 -0.83 -10.36
N GLN A 290 -12.18 -1.80 -9.48
CA GLN A 290 -13.44 -2.10 -8.81
C GLN A 290 -13.40 -1.60 -7.36
N PRO A 291 -14.54 -1.20 -6.78
CA PRO A 291 -14.63 -0.89 -5.35
C PRO A 291 -14.16 -2.09 -4.51
N LEU A 292 -13.42 -1.83 -3.42
CA LEU A 292 -12.93 -2.87 -2.53
C LEU A 292 -14.05 -3.82 -2.07
N ALA A 293 -15.22 -3.27 -1.77
CA ALA A 293 -16.40 -4.04 -1.32
C ALA A 293 -16.93 -5.04 -2.37
N SER A 294 -16.57 -4.88 -3.65
CA SER A 294 -16.97 -5.78 -4.73
C SER A 294 -16.02 -6.96 -4.92
N LEU A 295 -14.75 -6.82 -4.51
CA LEU A 295 -13.70 -7.79 -4.78
C LEU A 295 -13.95 -9.18 -4.17
N PRO A 296 -14.49 -9.33 -2.94
CA PRO A 296 -14.85 -10.65 -2.42
C PRO A 296 -15.85 -11.39 -3.30
N GLY A 297 -16.89 -10.71 -3.80
CA GLY A 297 -17.87 -11.29 -4.71
C GLY A 297 -17.27 -11.64 -6.09
N ILE A 298 -16.34 -10.86 -6.59
CA ILE A 298 -15.58 -11.15 -7.81
C ILE A 298 -14.70 -12.39 -7.59
N ALA A 299 -14.02 -12.48 -6.46
CA ALA A 299 -13.18 -13.63 -6.11
C ALA A 299 -13.98 -14.95 -6.12
N GLN A 300 -15.24 -14.93 -5.62
CA GLN A 300 -16.07 -16.13 -5.60
C GLN A 300 -16.40 -16.66 -7.01
N GLN A 301 -16.44 -15.81 -8.01
CA GLN A 301 -16.69 -16.17 -9.41
C GLN A 301 -15.40 -16.61 -10.13
N ALA A 302 -14.23 -16.37 -9.56
CA ALA A 302 -12.96 -16.83 -10.11
C ALA A 302 -12.77 -18.34 -9.91
N SER A 303 -12.20 -19.01 -10.89
CA SER A 303 -11.73 -20.38 -10.77
C SER A 303 -10.40 -20.44 -10.03
N VAL A 304 -9.48 -19.51 -10.34
CA VAL A 304 -8.17 -19.38 -9.70
C VAL A 304 -7.81 -17.90 -9.61
N LEU A 305 -7.23 -17.49 -8.50
CA LEU A 305 -6.62 -16.18 -8.34
C LEU A 305 -5.13 -16.28 -8.65
N VAL A 306 -4.58 -15.30 -9.38
CA VAL A 306 -3.18 -15.33 -9.80
C VAL A 306 -2.45 -14.04 -9.46
N MET A 307 -1.15 -14.17 -9.16
CA MET A 307 -0.27 -13.02 -8.98
C MET A 307 1.02 -13.22 -9.79
N PRO A 308 0.97 -12.92 -11.11
CA PRO A 308 2.04 -13.17 -12.05
C PRO A 308 3.03 -12.00 -12.10
N TYR A 309 3.77 -11.77 -11.03
CA TYR A 309 4.79 -10.71 -11.00
C TYR A 309 6.13 -11.21 -11.50
N ALA A 310 6.83 -10.38 -12.24
CA ALA A 310 8.20 -10.61 -12.66
C ALA A 310 9.16 -10.49 -11.46
N ASP A 311 10.25 -11.24 -11.50
CA ASP A 311 11.30 -11.18 -10.50
C ASP A 311 12.21 -9.96 -10.74
N LEU A 312 11.84 -8.83 -10.15
CA LEU A 312 12.48 -7.53 -10.26
C LEU A 312 12.91 -7.03 -8.87
N PRO A 313 13.88 -6.12 -8.75
CA PRO A 313 14.24 -5.53 -7.47
C PRO A 313 13.03 -4.96 -6.69
N VAL A 314 12.14 -4.27 -7.38
CA VAL A 314 10.92 -3.71 -6.77
C VAL A 314 9.96 -4.80 -6.27
N THR A 315 9.76 -5.88 -7.03
CA THR A 315 8.86 -6.97 -6.64
C THR A 315 9.44 -7.87 -5.56
N ARG A 316 10.77 -7.98 -5.49
CA ARG A 316 11.47 -8.66 -4.38
C ARG A 316 11.33 -7.93 -3.05
N ALA A 317 11.37 -6.60 -3.08
CA ALA A 317 11.26 -5.77 -1.87
C ALA A 317 9.83 -5.65 -1.35
N MET A 318 8.83 -5.70 -2.23
CA MET A 318 7.44 -5.45 -1.87
C MET A 318 6.80 -6.59 -1.08
N GLN A 319 5.84 -6.22 -0.22
CA GLN A 319 4.88 -7.13 0.40
C GLN A 319 3.50 -6.87 -0.25
N PRO A 320 3.02 -7.73 -1.17
CA PRO A 320 1.74 -7.47 -1.83
C PRO A 320 0.56 -7.57 -0.86
N LEU A 321 -0.22 -6.50 -0.68
CA LEU A 321 -1.45 -6.52 0.12
C LEU A 321 -2.39 -7.66 -0.31
N LYS A 322 -2.57 -7.81 -1.62
CA LYS A 322 -3.46 -8.80 -2.22
C LYS A 322 -3.11 -10.25 -1.92
N LEU A 323 -1.88 -10.57 -1.53
CA LEU A 323 -1.48 -11.95 -1.26
C LEU A 323 -2.34 -12.56 -0.14
N LYS A 324 -2.41 -11.89 1.01
CA LYS A 324 -3.22 -12.35 2.15
C LYS A 324 -4.72 -12.21 1.87
N GLU A 325 -5.11 -11.19 1.11
CA GLU A 325 -6.49 -11.02 0.64
C GLU A 325 -6.92 -12.22 -0.21
N TYR A 326 -6.10 -12.65 -1.18
CA TYR A 326 -6.36 -13.84 -1.99
C TYR A 326 -6.51 -15.10 -1.14
N LEU A 327 -5.59 -15.32 -0.20
CA LEU A 327 -5.64 -16.47 0.70
C LEU A 327 -6.92 -16.48 1.54
N ALA A 328 -7.38 -15.30 2.00
CA ALA A 328 -8.57 -15.17 2.82
C ALA A 328 -9.89 -15.41 2.05
N THR A 329 -9.88 -15.35 0.70
CA THR A 329 -11.08 -15.65 -0.11
C THR A 329 -11.47 -17.13 -0.14
N GLY A 330 -10.58 -18.03 0.31
CA GLY A 330 -10.78 -19.48 0.18
C GLY A 330 -10.59 -20.04 -1.23
N LYS A 331 -10.17 -19.21 -2.21
CA LYS A 331 -9.94 -19.65 -3.59
C LYS A 331 -8.55 -20.25 -3.79
N PRO A 332 -8.36 -21.12 -4.80
CA PRO A 332 -7.02 -21.51 -5.22
C PRO A 332 -6.21 -20.28 -5.63
N VAL A 333 -4.94 -20.24 -5.25
CA VAL A 333 -4.03 -19.13 -5.52
C VAL A 333 -2.73 -19.66 -6.14
N VAL A 334 -2.35 -19.13 -7.29
CA VAL A 334 -1.09 -19.45 -7.96
C VAL A 334 -0.30 -18.16 -8.19
N VAL A 335 0.96 -18.15 -7.76
CA VAL A 335 1.81 -16.96 -7.79
C VAL A 335 3.19 -17.26 -8.38
N SER A 336 3.88 -16.24 -8.86
CA SER A 336 5.31 -16.33 -9.17
C SER A 336 6.15 -16.38 -7.90
N ARG A 337 7.35 -16.98 -8.01
CA ARG A 337 8.30 -17.07 -6.89
C ARG A 337 8.91 -15.71 -6.59
N LEU A 338 8.62 -15.21 -5.38
CA LEU A 338 9.19 -13.98 -4.81
C LEU A 338 9.42 -14.20 -3.31
N PRO A 339 10.29 -13.44 -2.63
CA PRO A 339 10.51 -13.58 -1.19
C PRO A 339 9.19 -13.54 -0.38
N SER A 340 8.30 -12.60 -0.69
CA SER A 340 7.00 -12.46 -0.04
C SER A 340 6.05 -13.63 -0.27
N THR A 341 6.18 -14.39 -1.36
CA THR A 341 5.33 -15.55 -1.68
C THR A 341 5.87 -16.84 -1.09
N GLU A 342 7.19 -16.97 -0.94
CA GLU A 342 7.82 -18.14 -0.33
C GLU A 342 7.40 -18.35 1.13
N ALA A 343 7.20 -17.28 1.89
CA ALA A 343 6.71 -17.35 3.27
C ALA A 343 5.30 -17.97 3.40
N TRP A 344 4.56 -18.08 2.30
CA TRP A 344 3.19 -18.60 2.23
C TRP A 344 3.04 -19.84 1.34
N ARG A 345 4.15 -20.46 0.93
CA ARG A 345 4.15 -21.59 -0.01
C ARG A 345 3.34 -22.81 0.44
N ASP A 346 3.09 -22.98 1.72
CA ASP A 346 2.21 -24.00 2.29
C ASP A 346 0.73 -23.65 2.15
N CYS A 347 0.38 -22.39 1.82
CA CYS A 347 -0.98 -21.86 1.67
C CYS A 347 -1.43 -21.71 0.23
N LEU A 348 -0.50 -21.78 -0.74
CA LEU A 348 -0.71 -21.48 -2.17
C LEU A 348 0.30 -22.23 -3.03
N ASP A 349 0.15 -22.11 -4.36
CA ASP A 349 1.12 -22.68 -5.29
C ASP A 349 2.10 -21.60 -5.79
N VAL A 350 3.40 -21.89 -5.66
CA VAL A 350 4.49 -21.00 -6.10
C VAL A 350 5.15 -21.60 -7.33
N ALA A 351 5.13 -20.86 -8.44
CA ALA A 351 5.75 -21.24 -9.70
C ALA A 351 7.09 -20.54 -9.92
N ALA A 352 8.08 -21.29 -10.36
CA ALA A 352 9.41 -20.77 -10.72
C ALA A 352 9.56 -20.49 -12.23
N THR A 353 8.73 -21.12 -13.06
CA THR A 353 8.80 -21.03 -14.52
C THR A 353 7.42 -20.79 -15.14
N PRO A 354 7.35 -20.26 -16.38
CA PRO A 354 6.09 -20.10 -17.11
C PRO A 354 5.32 -21.40 -17.31
N ALA A 355 6.01 -22.50 -17.62
CA ALA A 355 5.38 -23.81 -17.79
C ALA A 355 4.77 -24.32 -16.48
N GLU A 356 5.51 -24.22 -15.37
CA GLU A 356 5.03 -24.59 -14.04
C GLU A 356 3.82 -23.73 -13.61
N PHE A 357 3.88 -22.41 -13.86
CA PHE A 357 2.77 -21.50 -13.56
C PHE A 357 1.48 -21.93 -14.28
N SER A 358 1.58 -22.14 -15.59
CA SER A 358 0.45 -22.60 -16.38
C SER A 358 -0.09 -23.97 -15.94
N GLN A 359 0.82 -24.93 -15.64
CA GLN A 359 0.43 -26.23 -15.13
C GLN A 359 -0.29 -26.16 -13.81
N LEU A 360 0.21 -25.37 -12.83
CA LEU A 360 -0.40 -25.21 -11.51
C LEU A 360 -1.78 -24.56 -11.62
N VAL A 361 -1.95 -23.52 -12.45
CA VAL A 361 -3.27 -22.89 -12.69
C VAL A 361 -4.25 -23.93 -13.21
N ARG A 362 -3.89 -24.70 -14.24
CA ARG A 362 -4.76 -25.75 -14.81
C ARG A 362 -5.09 -26.84 -13.80
N THR A 363 -4.12 -27.26 -13.00
CA THR A 363 -4.35 -28.24 -11.91
C THR A 363 -5.37 -27.71 -10.91
N ARG A 364 -5.25 -26.42 -10.51
CA ARG A 364 -6.20 -25.80 -9.57
C ARG A 364 -7.58 -25.58 -10.14
N MET A 365 -7.70 -25.35 -11.44
CA MET A 365 -8.99 -25.30 -12.12
C MET A 365 -9.73 -26.64 -12.07
N GLN A 366 -8.99 -27.76 -12.17
CA GLN A 366 -9.56 -29.12 -12.19
C GLN A 366 -9.84 -29.67 -10.78
N HIS A 367 -8.94 -29.44 -9.84
CA HIS A 367 -8.94 -30.11 -8.53
C HIS A 367 -9.24 -29.16 -7.36
N GLY A 368 -9.36 -27.85 -7.60
CA GLY A 368 -9.57 -26.88 -6.53
C GLY A 368 -8.35 -26.72 -5.62
N ILE A 369 -8.61 -26.28 -4.40
CA ILE A 369 -7.58 -26.07 -3.36
C ILE A 369 -7.37 -27.36 -2.56
N PRO A 370 -6.10 -27.77 -2.28
CA PRO A 370 -5.82 -28.93 -1.42
C PRO A 370 -6.19 -28.65 0.05
N GLU A 371 -6.64 -29.69 0.76
CA GLU A 371 -6.99 -29.60 2.19
C GLU A 371 -5.79 -29.11 3.03
N SER A 372 -4.58 -29.53 2.69
CA SER A 372 -3.35 -29.06 3.36
C SER A 372 -3.16 -27.55 3.27
N GLN A 373 -3.44 -26.95 2.10
CA GLN A 373 -3.38 -25.49 1.93
C GLN A 373 -4.50 -24.78 2.71
N LEU A 374 -5.72 -25.34 2.75
CA LEU A 374 -6.82 -24.79 3.56
C LEU A 374 -6.46 -24.78 5.03
N THR A 375 -5.93 -25.89 5.55
CA THR A 375 -5.49 -26.01 6.94
C THR A 375 -4.38 -25.00 7.27
N ALA A 376 -3.39 -24.86 6.40
CA ALA A 376 -2.30 -23.92 6.60
C ALA A 376 -2.79 -22.45 6.65
N ARG A 377 -3.87 -22.11 5.93
CA ARG A 377 -4.47 -20.76 5.93
C ARG A 377 -5.10 -20.37 7.25
N ASN A 378 -5.33 -21.28 8.20
CA ASN A 378 -5.86 -20.96 9.54
C ASN A 378 -4.98 -19.94 10.27
N ARG A 379 -3.67 -19.86 9.94
CA ARG A 379 -2.76 -18.86 10.52
C ARG A 379 -3.08 -17.41 10.11
N LEU A 380 -3.89 -17.19 9.06
CA LEU A 380 -4.33 -15.83 8.67
C LEU A 380 -5.09 -15.12 9.81
N GLY A 381 -5.73 -15.84 10.72
CA GLY A 381 -6.38 -15.27 11.89
C GLY A 381 -5.44 -14.44 12.78
N ARG A 382 -4.13 -14.74 12.77
CA ARG A 382 -3.10 -13.99 13.50
C ARG A 382 -2.59 -12.77 12.72
N GLU A 383 -2.92 -12.66 11.45
CA GLU A 383 -2.49 -11.63 10.52
C GLU A 383 -3.52 -10.49 10.38
N SER A 384 -4.40 -10.29 11.37
CA SER A 384 -5.42 -9.26 11.31
C SER A 384 -4.80 -7.85 11.38
N TRP A 385 -5.45 -6.87 10.73
CA TRP A 385 -5.05 -5.47 10.84
C TRP A 385 -5.02 -4.98 12.29
N LYS A 386 -5.91 -5.48 13.15
CA LYS A 386 -5.92 -5.16 14.58
C LYS A 386 -4.66 -5.66 15.28
N SER A 387 -4.23 -6.89 15.00
CA SER A 387 -2.98 -7.45 15.53
C SER A 387 -1.76 -6.64 15.06
N LYS A 388 -1.71 -6.29 13.77
CA LYS A 388 -0.62 -5.48 13.21
C LYS A 388 -0.61 -4.04 13.76
N ALA A 389 -1.78 -3.46 14.01
CA ALA A 389 -1.88 -2.16 14.67
C ALA A 389 -1.36 -2.18 16.12
N GLY A 390 -1.50 -3.29 16.83
CA GLY A 390 -0.88 -3.48 18.15
C GLY A 390 0.66 -3.42 18.09
N ILE A 391 1.27 -4.09 17.10
CA ILE A 391 2.73 -4.01 16.88
C ILE A 391 3.16 -2.57 16.56
N LEU A 392 2.42 -1.88 15.68
CA LEU A 392 2.69 -0.48 15.38
C LEU A 392 2.61 0.38 16.66
N GLU A 393 1.58 0.18 17.47
CA GLU A 393 1.41 0.92 18.73
C GLU A 393 2.57 0.72 19.70
N ASP A 394 3.05 -0.52 19.87
CA ASP A 394 4.22 -0.83 20.69
C ASP A 394 5.45 -0.04 20.22
N VAL A 395 5.66 0.07 18.91
CA VAL A 395 6.75 0.87 18.33
C VAL A 395 6.50 2.37 18.53
N LEU A 396 5.27 2.85 18.33
CA LEU A 396 4.90 4.25 18.59
C LEU A 396 5.09 4.61 20.07
N ARG A 397 4.92 3.70 21.01
CA ARG A 397 5.19 3.86 22.45
C ARG A 397 6.68 3.70 22.82
N GLY A 398 7.51 3.21 21.87
CA GLY A 398 8.94 2.92 22.13
C GLY A 398 9.16 1.70 23.01
N ILE A 399 8.20 0.78 23.05
CA ILE A 399 8.33 -0.53 23.72
C ILE A 399 9.18 -1.46 22.86
N ARG A 400 9.08 -1.30 21.52
CA ARG A 400 9.90 -1.98 20.52
C ARG A 400 10.69 -0.96 19.72
N SER A 401 11.90 -1.32 19.31
CA SER A 401 12.81 -0.43 18.56
C SER A 401 13.35 -1.13 17.31
#